data_a5b04ed3a505c6f03f4d5a2fd6f5af8f
#
_entry.id   a5b04ed3a505c6f03f4d5a2fd6f5af8f
#
_cell.length_a   1.000
_cell.length_b   1.000
_cell.length_c   1.000
_cell.angle_alpha   90.00
_cell.angle_beta   90.00
_cell.angle_gamma   90.00
#
_symmetry.space_group_name_H-M   'P 1'
#
loop_
_entity.id
_entity.type
_entity.pdbx_description
1 polymer ?
#
loop_
_entity_poly.entity_id
_entity_poly.type
_entity_poly.pdbx_seq_one_letter_code
_entity_poly.pdbx_strand_id
1 'polypeptide(L)'
;VMKYTDVWNDLTEKMGYWVDLENPYITYENEYIETLWWILKQFHEKGLLYKGYTVQPYSPAAGTGLSSHELNQPGTYKMLKDTSIVAQFHLKRDQDHPLMDKVFENAEEDTVILAWTTTPWTLPSNCALAVGASISYVKIRTFNPYTFQPVSVILAMDLVSKYFKEEHKALPFDDYKAGDKVIPWNQVADFKGSDLVGLRYHQLMPYVSNADLEKNAFRVIPADFVTTEDGTGIVHTASVFGADDFRAARENNVPSVMITDEKGNELPLVDKQGRFVQEVSDFAGRFVKEEYYSDEERKDPDFRPTDVLIAIKLKEDNKAFDVKKYEHSYPHCWRTDKPVLYYPLDSWFIKTTAVKDRLVELNKTINWKPESTGTGRFGNWLENLVDWNLSRSRYWGTPLPIWRTVDGAEEKCIGSVEGLRLEIKKAVAAGFMDASFEINDMHRPYVDDVILVSKSGKKMIRETDLIDVWFDSGAMPYAQWGLPPTAEGKSGNISPEAFLEYWNKHTGSDSEPGSIYPADFIAEGVDQTRGWFFTLHAIGVMLHDSISFKNVVSNGLVLDKNGNKMSKRLGNAADPFETIEKYGADPT
;
A
#
# COMPACT_ATOMS: atom_id res chain seq x y z
N VAL A 1 -24.19 -8.41 -12.58
CA VAL A 1 -24.80 -7.85 -11.37
C VAL A 1 -26.32 -7.89 -11.51
N MET A 2 -26.91 -7.16 -12.45
CA MET A 2 -28.37 -7.03 -12.61
C MET A 2 -29.14 -8.37 -12.63
N LYS A 3 -28.56 -9.42 -13.23
CA LYS A 3 -29.17 -10.76 -13.29
C LYS A 3 -29.56 -11.36 -11.92
N TYR A 4 -28.96 -10.89 -10.84
CA TYR A 4 -29.15 -11.44 -9.49
C TYR A 4 -29.91 -10.49 -8.54
N THR A 5 -30.43 -9.38 -9.04
CA THR A 5 -31.15 -8.40 -8.20
C THR A 5 -32.37 -9.03 -7.53
N ASP A 6 -33.17 -9.79 -8.29
CA ASP A 6 -34.35 -10.47 -7.75
C ASP A 6 -33.99 -11.50 -6.67
N VAL A 7 -32.88 -12.21 -6.85
CA VAL A 7 -32.37 -13.18 -5.87
C VAL A 7 -31.95 -12.50 -4.58
N TRP A 8 -31.33 -11.31 -4.68
CA TRP A 8 -30.96 -10.50 -3.52
C TRP A 8 -32.20 -9.96 -2.79
N ASN A 9 -33.19 -9.47 -3.52
CA ASN A 9 -34.44 -8.98 -2.95
C ASN A 9 -35.18 -10.10 -2.21
N ASP A 10 -35.33 -11.28 -2.83
CA ASP A 10 -35.94 -12.46 -2.19
C ASP A 10 -35.20 -12.91 -0.92
N LEU A 11 -33.85 -12.89 -0.94
CA LEU A 11 -33.07 -13.20 0.26
C LEU A 11 -33.28 -12.14 1.35
N THR A 12 -33.29 -10.86 1.00
CA THR A 12 -33.49 -9.74 1.92
C THR A 12 -34.84 -9.85 2.64
N GLU A 13 -35.93 -10.15 1.91
CA GLU A 13 -37.24 -10.39 2.47
C GLU A 13 -37.27 -11.62 3.37
N LYS A 14 -36.71 -12.75 2.91
CA LYS A 14 -36.67 -14.01 3.68
C LYS A 14 -35.90 -13.90 4.99
N MET A 15 -34.85 -13.09 5.01
CA MET A 15 -34.09 -12.82 6.22
C MET A 15 -34.75 -11.80 7.16
N GLY A 16 -35.88 -11.21 6.76
CA GLY A 16 -36.64 -10.27 7.57
C GLY A 16 -36.07 -8.87 7.65
N TYR A 17 -35.24 -8.46 6.67
CA TYR A 17 -34.82 -7.08 6.55
C TYR A 17 -36.04 -6.19 6.22
N TRP A 18 -36.24 -5.16 7.00
CA TRP A 18 -37.32 -4.20 6.79
C TRP A 18 -36.74 -2.96 6.06
N VAL A 19 -36.72 -3.04 4.76
CA VAL A 19 -36.16 -2.01 3.85
C VAL A 19 -37.14 -1.75 2.70
N ASP A 20 -37.07 -0.55 2.12
CA ASP A 20 -37.82 -0.19 0.92
C ASP A 20 -37.10 -0.73 -0.33
N LEU A 21 -37.60 -1.86 -0.85
CA LEU A 21 -37.06 -2.48 -2.06
C LEU A 21 -37.62 -1.87 -3.36
N GLU A 22 -38.70 -1.06 -3.26
CA GLU A 22 -39.30 -0.41 -4.43
C GLU A 22 -38.54 0.87 -4.81
N ASN A 23 -37.94 1.55 -3.82
CA ASN A 23 -37.17 2.78 -4.00
C ASN A 23 -35.74 2.66 -3.44
N PRO A 24 -34.92 1.73 -3.95
CA PRO A 24 -33.56 1.57 -3.49
C PRO A 24 -32.67 2.72 -4.00
N TYR A 25 -31.69 3.14 -3.23
CA TYR A 25 -30.61 3.95 -3.77
C TYR A 25 -29.66 3.05 -4.60
N ILE A 26 -29.10 3.59 -5.66
CA ILE A 26 -28.25 2.84 -6.60
C ILE A 26 -26.93 3.58 -6.76
N THR A 27 -25.83 2.94 -6.36
CA THR A 27 -24.51 3.58 -6.26
C THR A 27 -23.88 3.99 -7.59
N TYR A 28 -24.37 3.47 -8.72
CA TYR A 28 -23.90 3.87 -10.05
C TYR A 28 -24.76 4.95 -10.72
N GLU A 29 -25.83 5.42 -10.10
CA GLU A 29 -26.61 6.52 -10.67
C GLU A 29 -25.93 7.87 -10.45
N ASN A 30 -26.18 8.80 -11.37
CA ASN A 30 -25.54 10.11 -11.35
C ASN A 30 -25.79 10.88 -10.05
N GLU A 31 -26.96 10.74 -9.46
CA GLU A 31 -27.34 11.40 -8.20
C GLU A 31 -26.47 10.94 -7.02
N TYR A 32 -26.19 9.63 -6.97
CA TYR A 32 -25.26 9.08 -5.96
C TYR A 32 -23.84 9.59 -6.19
N ILE A 33 -23.34 9.49 -7.43
CA ILE A 33 -22.03 9.97 -7.83
C ILE A 33 -21.87 11.48 -7.56
N GLU A 34 -22.88 12.27 -7.84
CA GLU A 34 -22.88 13.72 -7.59
C GLU A 34 -22.67 14.05 -6.12
N THR A 35 -23.33 13.32 -5.20
CA THR A 35 -23.10 13.50 -3.77
C THR A 35 -21.68 13.13 -3.36
N LEU A 36 -21.10 12.06 -3.92
CA LEU A 36 -19.71 11.72 -3.66
C LEU A 36 -18.75 12.83 -4.15
N TRP A 37 -19.03 13.40 -5.32
CA TRP A 37 -18.25 14.52 -5.84
C TRP A 37 -18.36 15.75 -4.96
N TRP A 38 -19.54 16.01 -4.42
CA TRP A 38 -19.74 17.10 -3.45
C TRP A 38 -18.90 16.90 -2.20
N ILE A 39 -18.89 15.69 -1.61
CA ILE A 39 -18.06 15.36 -0.43
C ILE A 39 -16.58 15.56 -0.76
N LEU A 40 -16.11 15.03 -1.90
CA LEU A 40 -14.72 15.18 -2.32
C LEU A 40 -14.33 16.64 -2.55
N LYS A 41 -15.25 17.45 -3.08
CA LYS A 41 -15.04 18.89 -3.21
C LYS A 41 -14.89 19.57 -1.84
N GLN A 42 -15.70 19.20 -0.83
CA GLN A 42 -15.54 19.71 0.53
C GLN A 42 -14.16 19.34 1.08
N PHE A 43 -13.70 18.11 0.87
CA PHE A 43 -12.37 17.68 1.30
C PHE A 43 -11.25 18.41 0.56
N HIS A 44 -11.41 18.67 -0.74
CA HIS A 44 -10.47 19.45 -1.52
C HIS A 44 -10.37 20.88 -1.02
N GLU A 45 -11.50 21.55 -0.74
CA GLU A 45 -11.56 22.92 -0.22
C GLU A 45 -10.97 23.03 1.20
N LYS A 46 -11.09 21.97 2.02
CA LYS A 46 -10.45 21.85 3.33
C LYS A 46 -8.95 21.47 3.25
N GLY A 47 -8.39 21.27 2.06
CA GLY A 47 -7.01 20.83 1.87
C GLY A 47 -6.72 19.39 2.34
N LEU A 48 -7.78 18.57 2.46
CA LEU A 48 -7.68 17.16 2.85
C LEU A 48 -7.48 16.21 1.67
N LEU A 49 -7.80 16.63 0.44
CA LEU A 49 -7.62 15.85 -0.78
C LEU A 49 -6.37 16.36 -1.51
N TYR A 50 -5.40 15.48 -1.75
CA TYR A 50 -4.13 15.87 -2.38
C TYR A 50 -3.57 14.75 -3.27
N LYS A 51 -2.78 15.13 -4.28
CA LYS A 51 -1.99 14.21 -5.08
C LYS A 51 -0.65 13.98 -4.41
N GLY A 52 -0.31 12.71 -4.17
CA GLY A 52 0.94 12.32 -3.54
C GLY A 52 1.66 11.24 -4.35
N TYR A 53 2.98 11.19 -4.20
CA TYR A 53 3.82 10.11 -4.69
C TYR A 53 4.32 9.32 -3.48
N THR A 54 4.03 8.03 -3.46
CA THR A 54 4.49 7.15 -2.38
C THR A 54 4.60 5.71 -2.87
N VAL A 55 5.36 4.91 -2.14
CA VAL A 55 5.43 3.46 -2.35
C VAL A 55 4.23 2.81 -1.66
N GLN A 56 3.43 2.12 -2.44
CA GLN A 56 2.17 1.54 -2.01
C GLN A 56 1.98 0.14 -2.59
N PRO A 57 1.09 -0.69 -1.98
CA PRO A 57 0.79 -2.00 -2.51
C PRO A 57 0.20 -1.90 -3.92
N TYR A 58 0.74 -2.66 -4.84
CA TYR A 58 0.34 -2.68 -6.25
C TYR A 58 0.24 -4.13 -6.75
N SER A 59 -0.81 -4.43 -7.47
CA SER A 59 -0.98 -5.73 -8.13
C SER A 59 -0.65 -5.62 -9.61
N PRO A 60 0.49 -6.11 -10.08
CA PRO A 60 0.82 -6.17 -11.51
C PRO A 60 -0.23 -6.94 -12.32
N ALA A 61 -0.76 -8.03 -11.76
CA ALA A 61 -1.77 -8.86 -12.42
C ALA A 61 -3.14 -8.18 -12.57
N ALA A 62 -3.49 -7.24 -11.66
CA ALA A 62 -4.71 -6.45 -11.75
C ALA A 62 -4.47 -5.06 -12.37
N GLY A 63 -3.21 -4.64 -12.52
CA GLY A 63 -2.82 -3.33 -13.05
C GLY A 63 -3.23 -2.14 -12.17
N THR A 64 -3.35 -2.35 -10.84
CA THR A 64 -3.89 -1.32 -9.93
C THR A 64 -3.22 -1.32 -8.56
N GLY A 65 -3.18 -0.14 -7.92
CA GLY A 65 -2.86 -0.02 -6.50
C GLY A 65 -3.93 -0.66 -5.62
N LEU A 66 -3.54 -1.06 -4.42
CA LEU A 66 -4.41 -1.62 -3.41
C LEU A 66 -4.36 -0.74 -2.16
N SER A 67 -5.51 -0.60 -1.47
CA SER A 67 -5.54 0.08 -0.18
C SER A 67 -5.07 -0.83 0.95
N SER A 68 -4.75 -0.23 2.10
CA SER A 68 -4.49 -0.98 3.33
C SER A 68 -5.67 -1.86 3.74
N HIS A 69 -6.91 -1.46 3.46
CA HIS A 69 -8.11 -2.26 3.69
C HIS A 69 -8.12 -3.53 2.85
N GLU A 70 -7.78 -3.43 1.57
CA GLU A 70 -7.71 -4.58 0.66
C GLU A 70 -6.63 -5.58 1.08
N LEU A 71 -5.49 -5.11 1.58
CA LEU A 71 -4.43 -5.97 2.12
C LEU A 71 -4.79 -6.63 3.46
N ASN A 72 -5.62 -5.99 4.26
CA ASN A 72 -6.03 -6.52 5.57
C ASN A 72 -7.23 -7.48 5.51
N GLN A 73 -7.71 -7.81 4.31
CA GLN A 73 -8.75 -8.81 4.16
C GLN A 73 -8.22 -10.22 4.52
N PRO A 74 -9.06 -11.05 5.17
CA PRO A 74 -8.67 -12.41 5.49
C PRO A 74 -8.28 -13.23 4.25
N GLY A 75 -7.17 -13.96 4.33
CA GLY A 75 -6.64 -14.79 3.24
C GLY A 75 -5.79 -14.03 2.22
N THR A 76 -5.53 -12.75 2.42
CA THR A 76 -4.62 -11.96 1.59
C THR A 76 -3.18 -12.39 1.79
N TYR A 77 -2.77 -12.68 3.02
CA TYR A 77 -1.42 -13.16 3.33
C TYR A 77 -1.36 -14.67 3.22
N LYS A 78 -0.36 -15.16 2.48
CA LYS A 78 -0.09 -16.60 2.27
C LYS A 78 1.34 -16.92 2.66
N MET A 79 1.55 -18.13 3.17
CA MET A 79 2.89 -18.66 3.38
C MET A 79 3.51 -19.02 2.03
N LEU A 80 4.64 -18.39 1.71
CA LEU A 80 5.46 -18.69 0.54
C LEU A 80 6.83 -19.17 0.96
N LYS A 81 7.45 -19.99 0.13
CA LYS A 81 8.81 -20.50 0.30
C LYS A 81 9.73 -19.90 -0.75
N ASP A 82 10.19 -18.69 -0.48
CA ASP A 82 11.04 -17.91 -1.36
C ASP A 82 12.54 -18.20 -1.17
N THR A 83 13.36 -17.76 -2.10
CA THR A 83 14.81 -17.73 -1.93
C THR A 83 15.18 -16.53 -1.07
N SER A 84 15.87 -16.73 0.04
CA SER A 84 16.44 -15.64 0.84
C SER A 84 17.95 -15.56 0.62
N ILE A 85 18.48 -14.34 0.71
CA ILE A 85 19.90 -14.04 0.51
C ILE A 85 20.40 -13.17 1.66
N VAL A 86 21.55 -13.53 2.22
CA VAL A 86 22.42 -12.63 2.97
C VAL A 86 23.45 -12.10 1.98
N ALA A 87 23.32 -10.86 1.59
CA ALA A 87 24.22 -10.21 0.63
C ALA A 87 25.39 -9.53 1.34
N GLN A 88 26.54 -9.48 0.67
CA GLN A 88 27.76 -8.81 1.11
C GLN A 88 27.91 -7.46 0.44
N PHE A 89 27.89 -6.40 1.23
CA PHE A 89 28.08 -5.03 0.78
C PHE A 89 29.50 -4.57 1.11
N HIS A 90 30.38 -4.56 0.10
CA HIS A 90 31.78 -4.23 0.24
C HIS A 90 31.99 -2.75 0.60
N LEU A 91 32.61 -2.48 1.74
CA LEU A 91 32.87 -1.13 2.20
C LEU A 91 33.95 -0.44 1.34
N LYS A 92 33.76 0.86 1.07
CA LYS A 92 34.74 1.69 0.37
C LYS A 92 35.91 2.00 1.31
N ARG A 93 37.16 1.88 0.81
CA ARG A 93 38.36 2.23 1.56
C ARG A 93 38.69 3.71 1.50
N ASP A 94 38.29 4.39 0.42
CA ASP A 94 38.56 5.79 0.12
C ASP A 94 37.45 6.71 0.64
N GLN A 95 37.14 6.67 1.93
CA GLN A 95 36.12 7.49 2.54
C GLN A 95 36.60 8.14 3.83
N ASP A 96 36.10 9.33 4.13
CA ASP A 96 36.34 10.02 5.40
C ASP A 96 35.29 9.60 6.44
N HIS A 97 35.68 8.66 7.31
CA HIS A 97 34.82 8.18 8.38
C HIS A 97 35.64 7.81 9.61
N PRO A 98 35.19 8.13 10.85
CA PRO A 98 35.96 7.90 12.09
C PRO A 98 36.33 6.44 12.36
N LEU A 99 35.59 5.50 11.77
CA LEU A 99 35.84 4.06 11.98
C LEU A 99 36.81 3.42 11.01
N MET A 100 37.42 4.17 10.06
CA MET A 100 38.22 3.59 8.99
C MET A 100 39.35 2.67 9.51
N ASP A 101 40.11 3.10 10.51
CA ASP A 101 41.18 2.30 11.11
C ASP A 101 40.67 1.01 11.74
N LYS A 102 39.51 1.07 12.41
CA LYS A 102 38.89 -0.09 13.07
C LYS A 102 38.23 -1.05 12.08
N VAL A 103 37.66 -0.51 11.00
CA VAL A 103 36.98 -1.29 9.94
C VAL A 103 38.00 -1.97 9.03
N PHE A 104 39.14 -1.33 8.73
CA PHE A 104 40.17 -1.81 7.83
C PHE A 104 41.53 -2.06 8.52
N GLU A 105 41.51 -2.51 9.77
CA GLU A 105 42.72 -2.84 10.54
C GLU A 105 43.65 -3.82 9.78
N ASN A 106 43.05 -4.75 9.01
CA ASN A 106 43.80 -5.60 8.08
C ASN A 106 43.64 -5.09 6.64
N ALA A 107 44.72 -4.57 6.07
CA ALA A 107 44.70 -3.98 4.73
C ALA A 107 44.44 -5.00 3.59
N GLU A 108 44.71 -6.28 3.82
CA GLU A 108 44.60 -7.35 2.82
C GLU A 108 43.21 -8.00 2.77
N GLU A 109 42.35 -7.78 3.74
CA GLU A 109 41.02 -8.38 3.83
C GLU A 109 39.91 -7.37 3.49
N ASP A 110 38.97 -7.82 2.66
CA ASP A 110 37.74 -7.05 2.44
C ASP A 110 36.86 -7.03 3.69
N THR A 111 36.32 -5.87 4.00
CA THR A 111 35.30 -5.73 5.02
C THR A 111 33.94 -5.46 4.36
N VAL A 112 32.95 -6.28 4.71
CA VAL A 112 31.61 -6.21 4.14
C VAL A 112 30.57 -6.06 5.25
N ILE A 113 29.47 -5.41 4.93
CA ILE A 113 28.25 -5.41 5.75
C ILE A 113 27.33 -6.51 5.22
N LEU A 114 26.79 -7.34 6.13
CA LEU A 114 25.81 -8.36 5.78
C LEU A 114 24.39 -7.81 5.93
N ALA A 115 23.62 -7.85 4.86
CA ALA A 115 22.19 -7.56 4.92
C ALA A 115 21.37 -8.71 4.33
N TRP A 116 20.27 -9.04 4.99
CA TRP A 116 19.40 -10.14 4.63
C TRP A 116 18.13 -9.66 3.92
N THR A 117 17.67 -10.43 2.93
CA THR A 117 16.40 -10.19 2.26
C THR A 117 15.70 -11.50 1.89
N THR A 118 14.36 -11.49 1.93
CA THR A 118 13.48 -12.53 1.38
C THR A 118 12.95 -12.17 -0.02
N THR A 119 13.32 -10.99 -0.53
CA THR A 119 12.94 -10.48 -1.84
C THR A 119 14.17 -10.08 -2.65
N PRO A 120 14.99 -11.05 -3.11
CA PRO A 120 16.25 -10.77 -3.83
C PRO A 120 16.08 -9.86 -5.05
N TRP A 121 14.93 -9.87 -5.68
CA TRP A 121 14.61 -9.03 -6.83
C TRP A 121 14.68 -7.52 -6.54
N THR A 122 14.67 -7.11 -5.25
CA THR A 122 14.82 -5.70 -4.87
C THR A 122 16.28 -5.25 -4.77
N LEU A 123 17.24 -6.20 -4.72
CA LEU A 123 18.67 -5.91 -4.58
C LEU A 123 19.27 -5.01 -5.68
N PRO A 124 18.86 -5.11 -6.97
CA PRO A 124 19.29 -4.16 -8.01
C PRO A 124 18.95 -2.71 -7.71
N SER A 125 17.88 -2.48 -6.91
CA SER A 125 17.42 -1.15 -6.49
C SER A 125 17.90 -0.74 -5.09
N ASN A 126 18.89 -1.45 -4.53
CA ASN A 126 19.50 -1.05 -3.26
C ASN A 126 20.04 0.37 -3.33
N CYS A 127 19.67 1.20 -2.36
CA CYS A 127 20.15 2.59 -2.24
C CYS A 127 20.82 2.90 -0.90
N ALA A 128 20.53 2.11 0.17
CA ALA A 128 21.11 2.27 1.49
C ALA A 128 21.12 0.95 2.28
N LEU A 129 21.81 0.95 3.42
CA LEU A 129 21.71 -0.08 4.45
C LEU A 129 21.22 0.57 5.74
N ALA A 130 20.12 0.07 6.32
CA ALA A 130 19.55 0.61 7.53
C ALA A 130 20.04 -0.14 8.77
N VAL A 131 20.41 0.60 9.82
CA VAL A 131 20.82 0.09 11.13
C VAL A 131 19.98 0.68 12.24
N GLY A 132 19.76 -0.08 13.32
CA GLY A 132 19.19 0.45 14.56
C GLY A 132 20.27 1.16 15.37
N ALA A 133 20.14 2.44 15.64
CA ALA A 133 21.18 3.27 16.27
C ALA A 133 21.66 2.71 17.62
N SER A 134 20.78 2.10 18.41
CA SER A 134 21.08 1.52 19.73
C SER A 134 21.53 0.06 19.68
N ILE A 135 21.39 -0.63 18.55
CA ILE A 135 21.77 -2.03 18.39
C ILE A 135 23.29 -2.17 18.42
N SER A 136 23.78 -3.27 19.02
CA SER A 136 25.20 -3.60 19.03
C SER A 136 25.55 -4.49 17.82
N TYR A 137 26.61 -4.13 17.10
CA TYR A 137 27.12 -4.83 15.92
C TYR A 137 28.54 -5.31 16.19
N VAL A 138 28.94 -6.36 15.49
CA VAL A 138 30.29 -6.94 15.60
C VAL A 138 30.92 -7.10 14.22
N LYS A 139 32.24 -6.97 14.17
CA LYS A 139 33.05 -7.35 13.03
C LYS A 139 33.63 -8.74 13.31
N ILE A 140 33.39 -9.65 12.40
CA ILE A 140 33.85 -11.04 12.47
C ILE A 140 34.77 -11.31 11.27
N ARG A 141 35.97 -11.76 11.55
CA ARG A 141 36.89 -12.31 10.55
C ARG A 141 36.55 -13.77 10.29
N THR A 142 36.46 -14.16 9.01
CA THR A 142 36.10 -15.52 8.57
C THR A 142 36.43 -15.73 7.09
N PHE A 143 35.85 -16.77 6.47
CA PHE A 143 35.90 -17.02 5.03
C PHE A 143 34.49 -17.03 4.44
N ASN A 144 34.35 -16.55 3.20
CA ASN A 144 33.09 -16.67 2.48
C ASN A 144 32.78 -18.16 2.19
N PRO A 145 31.59 -18.66 2.49
CA PRO A 145 31.24 -20.08 2.31
C PRO A 145 31.20 -20.58 0.87
N TYR A 146 31.11 -19.67 -0.10
CA TYR A 146 31.00 -20.01 -1.52
C TYR A 146 32.29 -19.83 -2.32
N THR A 147 33.01 -18.73 -2.05
CA THR A 147 34.25 -18.39 -2.77
C THR A 147 35.50 -18.77 -2.01
N PHE A 148 35.33 -19.11 -0.72
CA PHE A 148 36.42 -19.51 0.21
C PHE A 148 37.46 -18.42 0.46
N GLN A 149 37.18 -17.19 0.04
CA GLN A 149 38.07 -16.05 0.23
C GLN A 149 37.96 -15.53 1.68
N PRO A 150 39.09 -15.07 2.27
CA PRO A 150 39.03 -14.42 3.58
C PRO A 150 38.20 -13.14 3.52
N VAL A 151 37.40 -12.88 4.54
CA VAL A 151 36.51 -11.73 4.63
C VAL A 151 36.24 -11.34 6.07
N SER A 152 36.13 -10.05 6.33
CA SER A 152 35.60 -9.53 7.58
C SER A 152 34.15 -9.07 7.39
N VAL A 153 33.21 -9.60 8.17
CA VAL A 153 31.77 -9.31 8.04
C VAL A 153 31.24 -8.54 9.24
N ILE A 154 30.34 -7.58 9.00
CA ILE A 154 29.65 -6.81 10.04
C ILE A 154 28.18 -7.22 10.08
N LEU A 155 27.68 -7.60 11.28
CA LEU A 155 26.30 -7.97 11.56
C LEU A 155 25.93 -7.67 13.02
N ALA A 156 24.65 -7.74 13.39
CA ALA A 156 24.22 -7.55 14.77
C ALA A 156 24.78 -8.65 15.70
N MET A 157 25.24 -8.26 16.89
CA MET A 157 25.84 -9.16 17.88
C MET A 157 24.87 -10.29 18.26
N ASP A 158 23.61 -10.00 18.47
CA ASP A 158 22.58 -10.96 18.89
C ASP A 158 22.31 -12.05 17.83
N LEU A 159 22.71 -11.82 16.59
CA LEU A 159 22.45 -12.71 15.45
C LEU A 159 23.68 -13.53 15.01
N VAL A 160 24.82 -13.36 15.68
CA VAL A 160 26.07 -14.09 15.37
C VAL A 160 25.85 -15.60 15.36
N SER A 161 25.15 -16.14 16.35
CA SER A 161 24.92 -17.59 16.50
C SER A 161 24.07 -18.20 15.37
N LYS A 162 23.35 -17.39 14.58
CA LYS A 162 22.60 -17.87 13.40
C LYS A 162 23.52 -18.25 12.22
N TYR A 163 24.71 -17.65 12.15
CA TYR A 163 25.66 -17.81 11.04
C TYR A 163 26.95 -18.49 11.45
N PHE A 164 27.36 -18.34 12.72
CA PHE A 164 28.66 -18.77 13.23
C PHE A 164 28.49 -19.71 14.41
N LYS A 165 28.97 -20.93 14.25
CA LYS A 165 28.93 -21.93 15.32
C LYS A 165 30.02 -21.64 16.35
N GLU A 166 29.68 -21.65 17.65
CA GLU A 166 30.63 -21.37 18.73
C GLU A 166 31.83 -22.33 18.71
N GLU A 167 31.63 -23.60 18.33
CA GLU A 167 32.66 -24.61 18.19
C GLU A 167 33.73 -24.31 17.15
N HIS A 168 33.43 -23.39 16.20
CA HIS A 168 34.39 -22.96 15.17
C HIS A 168 35.13 -21.67 15.54
N LYS A 169 34.81 -21.08 16.70
CA LYS A 169 35.40 -19.84 17.17
C LYS A 169 36.87 -20.04 17.53
N ALA A 170 37.71 -19.10 17.14
CA ALA A 170 39.16 -19.10 17.41
C ALA A 170 39.93 -20.33 16.90
N LEU A 171 39.36 -21.08 15.95
CA LEU A 171 40.13 -22.11 15.24
C LEU A 171 41.24 -21.47 14.40
N PRO A 172 42.38 -22.16 14.17
CA PRO A 172 43.46 -21.62 13.35
C PRO A 172 43.01 -21.36 11.92
N PHE A 173 43.22 -20.14 11.44
CA PHE A 173 42.85 -19.74 10.05
C PHE A 173 43.74 -20.42 9.02
N ASP A 174 45.01 -20.68 9.35
CA ASP A 174 46.00 -21.29 8.46
C ASP A 174 45.69 -22.76 8.15
N ASP A 175 44.90 -23.43 8.99
CA ASP A 175 44.47 -24.82 8.79
C ASP A 175 43.26 -24.94 7.83
N TYR A 176 42.55 -23.85 7.56
CA TYR A 176 41.39 -23.84 6.67
C TYR A 176 41.76 -24.05 5.22
N LYS A 177 41.09 -24.98 4.56
CA LYS A 177 41.22 -25.24 3.13
C LYS A 177 39.88 -24.96 2.43
N ALA A 178 40.00 -24.42 1.20
CA ALA A 178 38.84 -24.15 0.37
C ALA A 178 37.94 -25.38 0.21
N GLY A 179 36.66 -25.26 0.60
CA GLY A 179 35.68 -26.33 0.60
C GLY A 179 35.48 -27.07 1.94
N ASP A 180 36.26 -26.75 2.95
CA ASP A 180 36.06 -27.30 4.29
C ASP A 180 34.70 -26.83 4.87
N LYS A 181 33.99 -27.75 5.52
CA LYS A 181 32.70 -27.46 6.16
C LYS A 181 32.85 -26.73 7.50
N VAL A 182 34.03 -26.82 8.11
CA VAL A 182 34.38 -26.15 9.37
C VAL A 182 35.08 -24.85 8.99
N ILE A 183 34.35 -23.75 9.08
CA ILE A 183 34.87 -22.41 8.74
C ILE A 183 35.25 -21.70 10.04
N PRO A 184 36.54 -21.36 10.29
CA PRO A 184 36.96 -20.63 11.45
C PRO A 184 36.45 -19.21 11.46
N TRP A 185 36.24 -18.64 12.64
CA TRP A 185 35.86 -17.26 12.82
C TRP A 185 36.37 -16.64 14.11
N ASN A 186 36.61 -15.33 14.10
CA ASN A 186 36.98 -14.55 15.26
C ASN A 186 36.24 -13.21 15.26
N GLN A 187 35.72 -12.81 16.43
CA GLN A 187 35.28 -11.45 16.63
C GLN A 187 36.48 -10.52 16.80
N VAL A 188 36.59 -9.50 15.98
CA VAL A 188 37.75 -8.59 15.97
C VAL A 188 37.38 -7.15 16.39
N ALA A 189 36.11 -6.75 16.28
CA ALA A 189 35.66 -5.44 16.74
C ALA A 189 34.15 -5.45 17.07
N ASP A 190 33.71 -4.43 17.81
CA ASP A 190 32.31 -4.14 18.14
C ASP A 190 32.01 -2.66 17.90
N PHE A 191 30.73 -2.37 17.58
CA PHE A 191 30.23 -1.05 17.25
C PHE A 191 28.82 -0.86 17.81
N LYS A 192 28.42 0.38 18.01
CA LYS A 192 26.99 0.74 18.06
C LYS A 192 26.50 1.05 16.65
N GLY A 193 25.19 0.85 16.40
CA GLY A 193 24.63 1.20 15.10
C GLY A 193 24.84 2.67 14.75
N SER A 194 24.76 3.57 15.75
CA SER A 194 25.09 4.98 15.58
C SER A 194 26.49 5.24 15.00
N ASP A 195 27.46 4.37 15.35
CA ASP A 195 28.85 4.53 14.90
C ASP A 195 28.99 4.15 13.42
N LEU A 196 28.15 3.22 12.93
CA LEU A 196 28.18 2.75 11.53
C LEU A 196 27.53 3.72 10.55
N VAL A 197 26.72 4.68 11.04
CA VAL A 197 25.99 5.64 10.18
C VAL A 197 26.97 6.49 9.37
N GLY A 198 26.75 6.54 8.06
CA GLY A 198 27.59 7.28 7.14
C GLY A 198 28.65 6.42 6.41
N LEU A 199 28.99 5.22 6.91
CA LEU A 199 29.88 4.30 6.20
C LEU A 199 29.34 4.03 4.78
N ARG A 200 30.20 4.17 3.79
CA ARG A 200 29.90 3.99 2.38
C ARG A 200 30.36 2.63 1.88
N TYR A 201 29.58 2.07 0.95
CA TYR A 201 29.87 0.79 0.33
C TYR A 201 29.76 0.88 -1.20
N HIS A 202 30.35 -0.07 -1.92
CA HIS A 202 30.20 -0.21 -3.36
C HIS A 202 28.79 -0.70 -3.71
N GLN A 203 28.16 -0.09 -4.71
CA GLN A 203 26.86 -0.54 -5.18
C GLN A 203 26.86 -2.05 -5.46
N LEU A 204 25.90 -2.78 -4.89
CA LEU A 204 25.85 -4.23 -4.98
C LEU A 204 25.69 -4.72 -6.44
N MET A 205 24.76 -4.12 -7.18
CA MET A 205 24.43 -4.46 -8.56
C MET A 205 24.35 -3.16 -9.39
N PRO A 206 25.44 -2.73 -10.05
CA PRO A 206 25.55 -1.39 -10.63
C PRO A 206 24.95 -1.30 -12.05
N TYR A 207 23.63 -1.52 -12.18
CA TYR A 207 22.91 -1.35 -13.45
C TYR A 207 22.62 0.12 -13.78
N VAL A 208 22.52 0.97 -12.78
CA VAL A 208 22.28 2.41 -12.92
C VAL A 208 23.28 3.17 -12.07
N SER A 209 23.91 4.17 -12.65
CA SER A 209 24.82 5.11 -11.96
C SER A 209 24.58 6.52 -12.47
N ASN A 210 24.59 7.49 -11.53
CA ASN A 210 24.61 8.91 -11.83
C ASN A 210 25.27 9.66 -10.66
N ALA A 211 25.57 10.94 -10.86
CA ALA A 211 26.31 11.75 -9.90
C ALA A 211 25.60 11.90 -8.54
N ASP A 212 24.26 11.91 -8.52
CA ASP A 212 23.49 12.01 -7.27
C ASP A 212 23.54 10.70 -6.48
N LEU A 213 23.36 9.55 -7.14
CA LEU A 213 23.53 8.23 -6.52
C LEU A 213 24.95 8.04 -5.97
N GLU A 214 25.96 8.39 -6.74
CA GLU A 214 27.35 8.28 -6.31
C GLU A 214 27.66 9.14 -5.08
N LYS A 215 27.06 10.32 -4.98
CA LYS A 215 27.27 11.25 -3.88
C LYS A 215 26.44 10.89 -2.65
N ASN A 216 25.16 10.58 -2.81
CA ASN A 216 24.17 10.58 -1.73
C ASN A 216 23.61 9.20 -1.38
N ALA A 217 23.75 8.17 -2.25
CA ALA A 217 23.34 6.80 -1.99
C ALA A 217 24.50 5.91 -1.48
N PHE A 218 24.23 4.61 -1.34
CA PHE A 218 25.16 3.53 -1.00
C PHE A 218 25.95 3.78 0.28
N ARG A 219 25.19 4.13 1.33
CA ARG A 219 25.71 4.38 2.67
C ARG A 219 24.80 3.80 3.75
N VAL A 220 25.34 3.65 4.96
CA VAL A 220 24.59 3.23 6.13
C VAL A 220 23.77 4.40 6.66
N ILE A 221 22.49 4.17 6.97
CA ILE A 221 21.55 5.13 7.53
C ILE A 221 20.92 4.60 8.82
N PRO A 222 20.49 5.45 9.77
CA PRO A 222 19.71 5.02 10.91
C PRO A 222 18.24 4.78 10.48
N ALA A 223 17.60 3.76 11.09
CA ALA A 223 16.16 3.55 10.97
C ALA A 223 15.59 2.89 12.22
N ASP A 224 14.35 3.25 12.57
CA ASP A 224 13.65 2.83 13.78
C ASP A 224 13.02 1.41 13.68
N PHE A 225 12.79 0.93 12.46
CA PHE A 225 12.19 -0.39 12.20
C PHE A 225 13.19 -1.56 12.21
N VAL A 226 14.49 -1.29 12.36
CA VAL A 226 15.50 -2.36 12.40
C VAL A 226 15.44 -3.11 13.71
N THR A 227 15.31 -4.44 13.65
CA THR A 227 15.26 -5.33 14.80
C THR A 227 16.36 -6.40 14.73
N THR A 228 16.54 -7.14 15.83
CA THR A 228 17.42 -8.32 15.91
C THR A 228 16.65 -9.63 16.05
N GLU A 229 15.38 -9.65 15.66
CA GLU A 229 14.55 -10.87 15.73
C GLU A 229 14.93 -11.87 14.63
N ASP A 230 15.22 -11.37 13.42
CA ASP A 230 15.64 -12.21 12.30
C ASP A 230 16.68 -11.49 11.38
N GLY A 231 17.16 -12.21 10.36
CA GLY A 231 18.14 -11.69 9.39
C GLY A 231 19.52 -11.46 10.02
N THR A 232 20.12 -10.31 9.70
CA THR A 232 21.48 -9.91 10.14
C THR A 232 21.46 -8.69 11.08
N GLY A 233 20.26 -8.13 11.39
CA GLY A 233 20.12 -6.87 12.12
C GLY A 233 20.54 -5.64 11.31
N ILE A 234 20.74 -5.80 10.01
CA ILE A 234 20.96 -4.72 9.04
C ILE A 234 20.02 -4.96 7.86
N VAL A 235 19.24 -3.94 7.51
CA VAL A 235 18.21 -4.06 6.49
C VAL A 235 18.71 -3.43 5.18
N HIS A 236 18.63 -4.21 4.10
CA HIS A 236 18.78 -3.71 2.74
C HIS A 236 17.61 -2.78 2.41
N THR A 237 17.89 -1.56 2.02
CA THR A 237 16.90 -0.53 1.69
C THR A 237 16.79 -0.36 0.18
N ALA A 238 15.57 -0.64 -0.35
CA ALA A 238 15.18 -0.34 -1.73
C ALA A 238 13.99 0.62 -1.71
N SER A 239 14.27 1.92 -1.70
CA SER A 239 13.29 2.99 -1.45
C SER A 239 12.07 2.99 -2.38
N VAL A 240 12.15 2.34 -3.55
CA VAL A 240 11.04 2.24 -4.51
C VAL A 240 10.18 0.98 -4.34
N PHE A 241 10.57 0.04 -3.44
CA PHE A 241 9.88 -1.25 -3.28
C PHE A 241 9.56 -1.60 -1.82
N GLY A 242 9.71 -0.64 -0.90
CA GLY A 242 9.32 -0.78 0.50
C GLY A 242 8.83 0.56 1.06
N ALA A 243 7.69 0.56 1.78
CA ALA A 243 7.12 1.78 2.35
C ALA A 243 8.01 2.36 3.47
N ASP A 244 8.52 1.49 4.37
CA ASP A 244 9.46 1.90 5.41
C ASP A 244 10.81 2.30 4.82
N ASP A 245 11.27 1.59 3.77
CA ASP A 245 12.48 1.94 3.01
C ASP A 245 12.37 3.33 2.39
N PHE A 246 11.21 3.64 1.78
CA PHE A 246 10.95 4.96 1.19
C PHE A 246 10.99 6.06 2.24
N ARG A 247 10.35 5.83 3.41
CA ARG A 247 10.38 6.77 4.53
C ARG A 247 11.80 7.00 5.03
N ALA A 248 12.54 5.94 5.34
CA ALA A 248 13.91 6.04 5.84
C ALA A 248 14.87 6.72 4.84
N ALA A 249 14.76 6.37 3.57
CA ALA A 249 15.56 7.01 2.52
C ALA A 249 15.28 8.51 2.41
N ARG A 250 14.00 8.90 2.46
CA ARG A 250 13.57 10.31 2.41
C ARG A 250 14.04 11.11 3.63
N GLU A 251 13.88 10.57 4.84
CA GLU A 251 14.33 11.20 6.08
C GLU A 251 15.85 11.41 6.11
N ASN A 252 16.60 10.52 5.46
CA ASN A 252 18.05 10.58 5.37
C ASN A 252 18.58 11.21 4.07
N ASN A 253 17.73 11.78 3.21
CA ASN A 253 18.10 12.36 1.92
C ASN A 253 18.91 11.38 1.04
N VAL A 254 18.46 10.12 0.95
CA VAL A 254 19.03 9.11 0.06
C VAL A 254 18.18 9.03 -1.21
N PRO A 255 18.75 9.25 -2.41
CA PRO A 255 18.04 9.16 -3.66
C PRO A 255 17.67 7.70 -3.99
N SER A 256 16.55 7.53 -4.68
CA SER A 256 16.10 6.24 -5.19
C SER A 256 16.91 5.82 -6.44
N VAL A 257 17.15 4.52 -6.59
CA VAL A 257 17.75 3.99 -7.82
C VAL A 257 16.66 3.86 -8.90
N MET A 258 16.68 4.76 -9.86
CA MET A 258 15.71 4.93 -10.93
C MET A 258 16.39 5.09 -12.28
N ILE A 259 15.73 4.70 -13.36
CA ILE A 259 16.11 5.06 -14.73
C ILE A 259 15.32 6.31 -15.16
N THR A 260 15.81 6.99 -16.18
CA THR A 260 15.11 8.12 -16.79
C THR A 260 14.70 7.74 -18.22
N ASP A 261 13.42 7.84 -18.54
CA ASP A 261 12.92 7.58 -19.88
C ASP A 261 13.26 8.72 -20.87
N GLU A 262 12.95 8.52 -22.15
CA GLU A 262 13.19 9.51 -23.22
C GLU A 262 12.43 10.84 -22.99
N LYS A 263 11.43 10.85 -22.14
CA LYS A 263 10.62 12.04 -21.79
C LYS A 263 11.10 12.74 -20.52
N GLY A 264 12.12 12.19 -19.86
CA GLY A 264 12.65 12.71 -18.61
C GLY A 264 11.91 12.24 -17.34
N ASN A 265 11.03 11.24 -17.43
CA ASN A 265 10.35 10.68 -16.27
C ASN A 265 11.25 9.66 -15.57
N GLU A 266 11.24 9.69 -14.25
CA GLU A 266 11.91 8.68 -13.43
C GLU A 266 11.04 7.41 -13.32
N LEU A 267 11.64 6.26 -13.61
CA LEU A 267 10.98 4.95 -13.59
C LEU A 267 11.79 3.96 -12.74
N PRO A 268 11.13 3.08 -11.96
CA PRO A 268 11.80 2.02 -11.23
C PRO A 268 12.44 0.98 -12.16
N LEU A 269 13.37 0.19 -11.65
CA LEU A 269 14.01 -0.92 -12.39
C LEU A 269 13.07 -2.11 -12.65
N VAL A 270 11.87 -2.08 -12.11
CA VAL A 270 10.79 -3.05 -12.39
C VAL A 270 9.60 -2.28 -12.94
N ASP A 271 9.03 -2.76 -14.04
CA ASP A 271 7.88 -2.13 -14.69
C ASP A 271 6.55 -2.45 -13.98
N LYS A 272 5.47 -1.81 -14.42
CA LYS A 272 4.12 -2.05 -13.86
C LYS A 272 3.57 -3.47 -14.11
N GLN A 273 4.15 -4.24 -15.02
CA GLN A 273 3.85 -5.64 -15.24
C GLN A 273 4.61 -6.56 -14.28
N GLY A 274 5.52 -6.03 -13.48
CA GLY A 274 6.38 -6.79 -12.56
C GLY A 274 7.57 -7.43 -13.24
N ARG A 275 8.11 -6.81 -14.32
CA ARG A 275 9.29 -7.27 -15.06
C ARG A 275 10.45 -6.30 -14.88
N PHE A 276 11.66 -6.83 -14.84
CA PHE A 276 12.85 -6.00 -14.95
C PHE A 276 12.91 -5.25 -16.28
N VAL A 277 13.30 -3.98 -16.23
CA VAL A 277 13.55 -3.14 -17.40
C VAL A 277 14.82 -3.58 -18.14
N GLN A 278 15.05 -3.06 -19.36
CA GLN A 278 16.18 -3.49 -20.20
C GLN A 278 17.55 -3.14 -19.60
N GLU A 279 17.63 -2.10 -18.81
CA GLU A 279 18.84 -1.64 -18.12
C GLU A 279 19.36 -2.65 -17.10
N VAL A 280 18.49 -3.50 -16.56
CA VAL A 280 18.87 -4.64 -15.71
C VAL A 280 19.28 -5.80 -16.61
N SER A 281 20.37 -5.65 -17.30
CA SER A 281 20.81 -6.47 -18.44
C SER A 281 20.83 -7.99 -18.18
N ASP A 282 21.23 -8.43 -16.97
CA ASP A 282 21.28 -9.85 -16.62
C ASP A 282 19.91 -10.49 -16.47
N PHE A 283 18.86 -9.67 -16.20
CA PHE A 283 17.50 -10.12 -15.90
C PHE A 283 16.43 -9.39 -16.72
N ALA A 284 16.82 -8.70 -17.78
CA ALA A 284 15.93 -7.88 -18.62
C ALA A 284 14.69 -8.66 -19.08
N GLY A 285 13.50 -8.08 -18.89
CA GLY A 285 12.21 -8.65 -19.27
C GLY A 285 11.70 -9.81 -18.41
N ARG A 286 12.48 -10.27 -17.42
CA ARG A 286 12.06 -11.36 -16.53
C ARG A 286 11.11 -10.84 -15.45
N PHE A 287 10.08 -11.64 -15.14
CA PHE A 287 9.22 -11.36 -14.00
C PHE A 287 9.98 -11.51 -12.68
N VAL A 288 9.73 -10.60 -11.74
CA VAL A 288 10.35 -10.60 -10.40
C VAL A 288 9.78 -11.67 -9.47
N LYS A 289 8.57 -12.15 -9.73
CA LYS A 289 7.93 -13.23 -8.97
C LYS A 289 7.59 -14.41 -9.88
N GLU A 290 7.82 -15.63 -9.37
CA GLU A 290 7.55 -16.89 -10.08
C GLU A 290 6.08 -17.03 -10.47
N GLU A 291 5.18 -16.56 -9.62
CA GLU A 291 3.74 -16.66 -9.81
C GLU A 291 3.19 -15.83 -10.98
N TYR A 292 3.97 -14.92 -11.53
CA TYR A 292 3.58 -14.13 -12.72
C TYR A 292 3.79 -14.88 -14.03
N TYR A 293 4.64 -15.92 -14.03
CA TYR A 293 4.79 -16.80 -15.18
C TYR A 293 3.58 -17.74 -15.33
N SER A 294 3.31 -18.16 -16.56
CA SER A 294 2.31 -19.18 -16.85
C SER A 294 2.74 -20.57 -16.34
N ASP A 295 1.77 -21.47 -16.19
CA ASP A 295 2.05 -22.86 -15.81
C ASP A 295 2.93 -23.59 -16.84
N GLU A 296 2.83 -23.20 -18.13
CA GLU A 296 3.65 -23.76 -19.22
C GLU A 296 5.10 -23.31 -19.11
N GLU A 297 5.34 -22.02 -18.91
CA GLU A 297 6.69 -21.48 -18.69
C GLU A 297 7.38 -22.10 -17.47
N ARG A 298 6.63 -22.31 -16.38
CA ARG A 298 7.17 -22.91 -15.14
C ARG A 298 7.51 -24.40 -15.26
N LYS A 299 6.90 -25.11 -16.21
CA LYS A 299 7.17 -26.53 -16.47
C LYS A 299 8.41 -26.75 -17.35
N ASP A 300 8.97 -25.70 -17.93
CA ASP A 300 10.23 -25.81 -18.69
C ASP A 300 11.34 -26.34 -17.75
N PRO A 301 12.06 -27.42 -18.10
CA PRO A 301 13.16 -27.95 -17.30
C PRO A 301 14.29 -26.92 -17.01
N ASP A 302 14.47 -25.96 -17.90
CA ASP A 302 15.48 -24.91 -17.78
C ASP A 302 14.95 -23.66 -17.06
N PHE A 303 13.67 -23.63 -16.71
CA PHE A 303 13.09 -22.53 -15.95
C PHE A 303 13.76 -22.39 -14.59
N ARG A 304 14.14 -21.16 -14.26
CA ARG A 304 14.62 -20.78 -12.93
C ARG A 304 13.94 -19.47 -12.52
N PRO A 305 13.35 -19.40 -11.32
CA PRO A 305 12.86 -18.15 -10.77
C PRO A 305 13.95 -17.07 -10.74
N THR A 306 13.54 -15.83 -10.93
CA THR A 306 14.49 -14.70 -11.00
C THR A 306 15.30 -14.55 -9.71
N ASP A 307 14.69 -14.78 -8.54
CA ASP A 307 15.39 -14.77 -7.25
C ASP A 307 16.52 -15.81 -7.15
N VAL A 308 16.34 -16.96 -7.79
CA VAL A 308 17.38 -18.01 -7.87
C VAL A 308 18.54 -17.55 -8.77
N LEU A 309 18.23 -16.92 -9.90
CA LEU A 309 19.25 -16.41 -10.81
C LEU A 309 20.08 -15.27 -10.17
N ILE A 310 19.42 -14.38 -9.42
CA ILE A 310 20.11 -13.34 -8.63
C ILE A 310 21.03 -13.98 -7.59
N ALA A 311 20.56 -15.02 -6.90
CA ALA A 311 21.39 -15.73 -5.94
C ALA A 311 22.62 -16.38 -6.57
N ILE A 312 22.49 -16.97 -7.75
CA ILE A 312 23.61 -17.55 -8.51
C ILE A 312 24.62 -16.46 -8.85
N LYS A 313 24.17 -15.36 -9.47
CA LYS A 313 25.03 -14.23 -9.83
C LYS A 313 25.79 -13.66 -8.63
N LEU A 314 25.11 -13.44 -7.50
CA LEU A 314 25.75 -12.90 -6.30
C LEU A 314 26.79 -13.86 -5.69
N LYS A 315 26.58 -15.18 -5.83
CA LYS A 315 27.60 -16.16 -5.42
C LYS A 315 28.84 -16.09 -6.32
N GLU A 316 28.64 -16.03 -7.63
CA GLU A 316 29.72 -15.92 -8.62
C GLU A 316 30.51 -14.61 -8.44
N ASP A 317 29.82 -13.51 -8.14
CA ASP A 317 30.42 -12.18 -7.95
C ASP A 317 31.05 -11.97 -6.55
N ASN A 318 31.11 -12.99 -5.68
CA ASN A 318 31.55 -12.89 -4.28
C ASN A 318 30.73 -11.88 -3.47
N LYS A 319 29.41 -11.82 -3.70
CA LYS A 319 28.48 -10.88 -3.08
C LYS A 319 27.36 -11.56 -2.28
N ALA A 320 27.39 -12.89 -2.13
CA ALA A 320 26.49 -13.66 -1.28
C ALA A 320 27.26 -14.32 -0.14
N PHE A 321 26.68 -14.31 1.07
CA PHE A 321 27.23 -14.98 2.25
C PHE A 321 26.43 -16.21 2.68
N ASP A 322 25.06 -16.12 2.63
CA ASP A 322 24.16 -17.25 2.89
C ASP A 322 22.97 -17.19 1.94
N VAL A 323 22.61 -18.34 1.36
CA VAL A 323 21.46 -18.47 0.46
C VAL A 323 20.69 -19.73 0.84
N LYS A 324 19.41 -19.54 1.19
CA LYS A 324 18.54 -20.65 1.59
C LYS A 324 17.10 -20.40 1.22
N LYS A 325 16.28 -21.45 1.22
CA LYS A 325 14.83 -21.30 1.15
C LYS A 325 14.30 -20.88 2.52
N TYR A 326 13.43 -19.86 2.49
CA TYR A 326 12.81 -19.30 3.68
C TYR A 326 11.30 -19.23 3.51
N GLU A 327 10.58 -19.68 4.52
CA GLU A 327 9.12 -19.66 4.53
C GLU A 327 8.63 -18.44 5.30
N HIS A 328 7.85 -17.60 4.62
CA HIS A 328 7.34 -16.38 5.20
C HIS A 328 5.94 -16.01 4.67
N SER A 329 5.27 -15.16 5.39
CA SER A 329 3.97 -14.62 5.00
C SER A 329 4.14 -13.50 3.96
N TYR A 330 3.44 -13.61 2.81
CA TYR A 330 3.55 -12.65 1.71
C TYR A 330 2.16 -12.20 1.22
N PRO A 331 1.94 -10.88 0.98
CA PRO A 331 0.64 -10.37 0.57
C PRO A 331 0.30 -10.74 -0.87
N HIS A 332 -0.97 -11.12 -1.11
CA HIS A 332 -1.53 -11.42 -2.40
C HIS A 332 -2.74 -10.54 -2.69
N CYS A 333 -2.95 -10.23 -3.95
CA CYS A 333 -4.15 -9.53 -4.39
C CYS A 333 -5.37 -10.44 -4.21
N TRP A 334 -6.34 -9.99 -3.43
CA TRP A 334 -7.56 -10.75 -3.14
C TRP A 334 -8.37 -11.14 -4.38
N ARG A 335 -8.21 -10.37 -5.48
CA ARG A 335 -8.93 -10.57 -6.74
C ARG A 335 -8.23 -11.54 -7.69
N THR A 336 -6.91 -11.42 -7.85
CA THR A 336 -6.12 -12.20 -8.83
C THR A 336 -5.39 -13.37 -8.22
N ASP A 337 -5.31 -13.40 -6.89
CA ASP A 337 -4.57 -14.41 -6.13
C ASP A 337 -3.06 -14.45 -6.43
N LYS A 338 -2.53 -13.39 -7.02
CA LYS A 338 -1.11 -13.22 -7.35
C LYS A 338 -0.42 -12.33 -6.30
N PRO A 339 0.89 -12.50 -6.08
CA PRO A 339 1.67 -11.64 -5.19
C PRO A 339 1.50 -10.15 -5.48
N VAL A 340 1.60 -9.34 -4.44
CA VAL A 340 1.57 -7.89 -4.52
C VAL A 340 3.00 -7.37 -4.46
N LEU A 341 3.33 -6.34 -5.22
CA LEU A 341 4.57 -5.59 -5.08
C LEU A 341 4.29 -4.29 -4.32
N TYR A 342 5.22 -3.81 -3.52
CA TYR A 342 5.24 -2.42 -3.14
C TYR A 342 5.85 -1.63 -4.31
N TYR A 343 5.17 -0.58 -4.77
CA TYR A 343 5.52 0.10 -6.02
C TYR A 343 5.28 1.61 -5.91
N PRO A 344 6.15 2.45 -6.44
CA PRO A 344 5.97 3.90 -6.42
C PRO A 344 4.89 4.31 -7.42
N LEU A 345 3.86 4.96 -6.92
CA LEU A 345 2.73 5.43 -7.73
C LEU A 345 2.33 6.84 -7.33
N ASP A 346 1.99 7.63 -8.32
CA ASP A 346 1.16 8.80 -8.11
C ASP A 346 -0.26 8.37 -7.79
N SER A 347 -0.82 8.89 -6.71
CA SER A 347 -2.18 8.61 -6.29
C SER A 347 -2.80 9.83 -5.63
N TRP A 348 -4.14 9.87 -5.59
CA TRP A 348 -4.86 10.82 -4.78
C TRP A 348 -5.13 10.24 -3.40
N PHE A 349 -4.89 11.05 -2.39
CA PHE A 349 -5.02 10.68 -0.99
C PHE A 349 -5.99 11.60 -0.27
N ILE A 350 -6.72 11.02 0.69
CA ILE A 350 -7.43 11.79 1.70
C ILE A 350 -6.56 11.81 2.96
N LYS A 351 -6.25 13.03 3.45
CA LYS A 351 -5.38 13.27 4.61
C LYS A 351 -6.10 12.95 5.92
N THR A 352 -6.42 11.68 6.13
CA THR A 352 -7.11 11.19 7.34
C THR A 352 -6.27 11.40 8.60
N THR A 353 -4.95 11.42 8.47
CA THR A 353 -4.02 11.73 9.58
C THR A 353 -4.22 13.14 10.15
N ALA A 354 -4.74 14.09 9.37
CA ALA A 354 -5.02 15.45 9.84
C ALA A 354 -6.13 15.51 10.91
N VAL A 355 -7.01 14.50 10.94
CA VAL A 355 -8.13 14.40 11.89
C VAL A 355 -8.00 13.18 12.82
N LYS A 356 -6.83 12.55 12.87
CA LYS A 356 -6.61 11.31 13.62
C LYS A 356 -7.01 11.41 15.08
N ASP A 357 -6.53 12.45 15.78
CA ASP A 357 -6.82 12.63 17.20
C ASP A 357 -8.33 12.81 17.45
N ARG A 358 -9.01 13.49 16.54
CA ARG A 358 -10.46 13.69 16.61
C ARG A 358 -11.23 12.40 16.33
N LEU A 359 -10.75 11.57 15.39
CA LEU A 359 -11.31 10.23 15.16
C LEU A 359 -11.22 9.36 16.41
N VAL A 360 -10.06 9.37 17.08
CA VAL A 360 -9.86 8.63 18.33
C VAL A 360 -10.74 9.15 19.45
N GLU A 361 -10.87 10.48 19.59
CA GLU A 361 -11.71 11.10 20.61
C GLU A 361 -13.19 10.74 20.42
N LEU A 362 -13.70 10.94 19.21
CA LEU A 362 -15.11 10.67 18.90
C LEU A 362 -15.45 9.18 18.96
N ASN A 363 -14.53 8.27 18.62
CA ASN A 363 -14.74 6.84 18.81
C ASN A 363 -15.08 6.47 20.26
N LYS A 364 -14.55 7.19 21.25
CA LYS A 364 -14.85 6.95 22.68
C LYS A 364 -16.29 7.28 23.06
N THR A 365 -17.02 8.03 22.24
CA THR A 365 -18.43 8.37 22.45
C THR A 365 -19.40 7.34 21.87
N ILE A 366 -18.90 6.41 21.04
CA ILE A 366 -19.68 5.35 20.41
C ILE A 366 -19.86 4.18 21.38
N ASN A 367 -21.10 3.70 21.51
CA ASN A 367 -21.42 2.54 22.35
C ASN A 367 -21.16 1.23 21.58
N TRP A 368 -19.99 0.65 21.76
CA TRP A 368 -19.58 -0.61 21.12
C TRP A 368 -20.04 -1.84 21.90
N LYS A 369 -20.56 -2.84 21.16
CA LYS A 369 -20.86 -4.18 21.67
C LYS A 369 -20.20 -5.24 20.78
N PRO A 370 -19.13 -5.95 21.26
CA PRO A 370 -18.48 -5.77 22.56
C PRO A 370 -17.61 -4.50 22.60
N GLU A 371 -17.46 -3.89 23.78
CA GLU A 371 -16.65 -2.69 24.02
C GLU A 371 -15.19 -2.87 23.58
N SER A 372 -14.66 -4.09 23.73
CA SER A 372 -13.30 -4.45 23.31
C SER A 372 -13.03 -4.29 21.79
N THR A 373 -14.07 -4.31 20.96
CA THR A 373 -13.90 -4.01 19.52
C THR A 373 -13.59 -2.54 19.30
N GLY A 374 -14.31 -1.64 20.01
CA GLY A 374 -14.12 -0.19 19.90
C GLY A 374 -12.82 0.31 20.52
N THR A 375 -12.48 -0.15 21.72
CA THR A 375 -11.27 0.26 22.46
C THR A 375 -10.01 -0.46 21.96
N GLY A 376 -10.14 -1.70 21.53
CA GLY A 376 -9.02 -2.52 21.05
C GLY A 376 -8.85 -2.41 19.52
N ARG A 377 -9.51 -3.31 18.77
CA ARG A 377 -9.27 -3.46 17.33
C ARG A 377 -9.50 -2.17 16.52
N PHE A 378 -10.58 -1.44 16.77
CA PHE A 378 -10.87 -0.21 16.05
C PHE A 378 -10.05 0.97 16.59
N GLY A 379 -9.94 1.13 17.92
CA GLY A 379 -9.14 2.17 18.54
C GLY A 379 -7.66 2.09 18.12
N ASN A 380 -7.05 0.91 18.20
CA ASN A 380 -5.67 0.70 17.74
C ASN A 380 -5.47 1.02 16.25
N TRP A 381 -6.49 0.75 15.42
CA TRP A 381 -6.45 1.14 14.00
C TRP A 381 -6.40 2.65 13.82
N LEU A 382 -7.25 3.38 14.55
CA LEU A 382 -7.30 4.84 14.49
C LEU A 382 -6.00 5.49 15.01
N GLU A 383 -5.42 4.95 16.07
CA GLU A 383 -4.15 5.45 16.64
C GLU A 383 -2.96 5.29 15.69
N ASN A 384 -2.99 4.27 14.83
CA ASN A 384 -1.94 3.98 13.84
C ASN A 384 -2.36 4.33 12.40
N LEU A 385 -3.28 5.28 12.25
CA LEU A 385 -3.86 5.65 10.97
C LEU A 385 -2.82 6.28 10.04
N VAL A 386 -2.89 5.90 8.76
CA VAL A 386 -2.19 6.50 7.64
C VAL A 386 -3.19 7.18 6.70
N ASP A 387 -2.73 8.05 5.82
CA ASP A 387 -3.60 8.71 4.85
C ASP A 387 -4.26 7.69 3.92
N TRP A 388 -5.53 7.94 3.60
CA TRP A 388 -6.34 7.04 2.80
C TRP A 388 -6.01 7.20 1.31
N ASN A 389 -5.40 6.19 0.71
CA ASN A 389 -5.23 6.13 -0.73
C ASN A 389 -6.59 5.96 -1.42
N LEU A 390 -7.04 7.02 -2.07
CA LEU A 390 -8.37 7.11 -2.67
C LEU A 390 -8.42 6.60 -4.11
N SER A 391 -7.43 6.93 -4.94
CA SER A 391 -7.52 6.69 -6.38
C SER A 391 -7.30 5.23 -6.77
N ARG A 392 -8.00 4.79 -7.82
CA ARG A 392 -7.92 3.44 -8.40
C ARG A 392 -7.86 3.49 -9.92
N SER A 393 -6.84 2.86 -10.49
CA SER A 393 -6.68 2.70 -11.95
C SER A 393 -7.56 1.53 -12.43
N ARG A 394 -8.87 1.77 -12.54
CA ARG A 394 -9.89 0.77 -12.96
C ARG A 394 -10.79 1.34 -14.05
N TYR A 395 -11.61 0.45 -14.65
CA TYR A 395 -12.52 0.83 -15.74
C TYR A 395 -13.91 1.25 -15.27
N TRP A 396 -14.43 0.62 -14.20
CA TRP A 396 -15.78 0.83 -13.69
C TRP A 396 -15.77 1.23 -12.22
N GLY A 397 -16.49 2.28 -11.91
CA GLY A 397 -16.67 2.88 -10.59
C GLY A 397 -16.85 4.38 -10.70
N THR A 398 -16.99 5.05 -9.57
CA THR A 398 -17.14 6.50 -9.48
C THR A 398 -15.84 7.21 -9.92
N PRO A 399 -15.89 8.08 -10.95
CA PRO A 399 -14.72 8.83 -11.41
C PRO A 399 -14.25 9.87 -10.40
N LEU A 400 -12.95 10.08 -10.32
CA LEU A 400 -12.37 11.16 -9.51
C LEU A 400 -12.73 12.53 -10.14
N PRO A 401 -13.32 13.49 -9.40
CA PRO A 401 -13.83 14.76 -9.95
C PRO A 401 -12.77 15.84 -10.09
N ILE A 402 -11.58 15.52 -10.55
CA ILE A 402 -10.46 16.45 -10.62
C ILE A 402 -9.95 16.61 -12.03
N TRP A 403 -9.87 17.87 -12.48
CA TRP A 403 -9.26 18.30 -13.73
C TRP A 403 -7.99 19.06 -13.44
N ARG A 404 -6.94 18.81 -14.23
CA ARG A 404 -5.64 19.49 -14.10
C ARG A 404 -5.10 19.97 -15.44
N THR A 405 -4.33 21.04 -15.40
CA THR A 405 -3.50 21.43 -16.56
C THR A 405 -2.40 20.39 -16.78
N VAL A 406 -1.91 20.28 -18.01
CA VAL A 406 -0.88 19.29 -18.40
C VAL A 406 0.40 19.42 -17.54
N ASP A 407 0.75 20.67 -17.19
CA ASP A 407 1.89 20.97 -16.31
C ASP A 407 1.58 20.77 -14.80
N GLY A 408 0.34 20.38 -14.46
CA GLY A 408 -0.11 20.17 -13.11
C GLY A 408 -0.16 21.43 -12.22
N ALA A 409 0.06 22.61 -12.79
CA ALA A 409 0.14 23.86 -12.02
C ALA A 409 -1.22 24.37 -11.52
N GLU A 410 -2.30 24.03 -12.23
CA GLU A 410 -3.66 24.39 -11.83
C GLU A 410 -4.55 23.14 -11.79
N GLU A 411 -5.39 23.06 -10.76
CA GLU A 411 -6.36 21.99 -10.61
C GLU A 411 -7.74 22.53 -10.24
N LYS A 412 -8.77 21.75 -10.53
CA LYS A 412 -10.16 22.08 -10.26
C LYS A 412 -10.91 20.81 -9.84
N CYS A 413 -11.54 20.85 -8.68
CA CYS A 413 -12.42 19.80 -8.18
C CYS A 413 -13.88 20.21 -8.43
N ILE A 414 -14.66 19.34 -9.07
CA ILE A 414 -16.06 19.56 -9.39
C ILE A 414 -16.94 18.84 -8.37
N GLY A 415 -17.95 19.51 -7.84
CA GLY A 415 -18.83 18.97 -6.79
C GLY A 415 -20.28 18.74 -7.22
N SER A 416 -20.64 19.01 -8.49
CA SER A 416 -22.00 18.76 -8.96
C SER A 416 -22.06 18.69 -10.49
N VAL A 417 -23.11 18.06 -11.00
CA VAL A 417 -23.40 17.99 -12.45
C VAL A 417 -23.64 19.38 -13.03
N GLU A 418 -24.37 20.23 -12.30
CA GLU A 418 -24.59 21.61 -12.73
C GLU A 418 -23.30 22.42 -12.79
N GLY A 419 -22.45 22.28 -11.74
CA GLY A 419 -21.11 22.88 -11.73
C GLY A 419 -20.27 22.42 -12.90
N LEU A 420 -20.32 21.13 -13.25
CA LEU A 420 -19.63 20.59 -14.42
C LEU A 420 -20.15 21.22 -15.73
N ARG A 421 -21.47 21.31 -15.91
CA ARG A 421 -22.10 21.93 -17.08
C ARG A 421 -21.72 23.41 -17.22
N LEU A 422 -21.64 24.15 -16.12
CA LEU A 422 -21.17 25.55 -16.14
C LEU A 422 -19.71 25.67 -16.59
N GLU A 423 -18.84 24.77 -16.13
CA GLU A 423 -17.44 24.75 -16.56
C GLU A 423 -17.27 24.28 -18.00
N ILE A 424 -18.10 23.35 -18.49
CA ILE A 424 -18.15 22.97 -19.91
C ILE A 424 -18.53 24.17 -20.78
N LYS A 425 -19.54 24.98 -20.39
CA LYS A 425 -19.89 26.20 -21.11
C LYS A 425 -18.72 27.18 -21.24
N LYS A 426 -17.90 27.31 -20.17
CA LYS A 426 -16.67 28.13 -20.22
C LYS A 426 -15.65 27.55 -21.20
N ALA A 427 -15.51 26.21 -21.22
CA ALA A 427 -14.59 25.52 -22.13
C ALA A 427 -15.04 25.62 -23.59
N VAL A 428 -16.36 25.60 -23.87
CA VAL A 428 -16.94 25.88 -25.20
C VAL A 428 -16.60 27.30 -25.61
N ALA A 429 -16.81 28.29 -24.74
CA ALA A 429 -16.48 29.69 -25.04
C ALA A 429 -14.96 29.89 -25.28
N ALA A 430 -14.12 29.09 -24.70
CA ALA A 430 -12.66 29.08 -24.90
C ALA A 430 -12.23 28.25 -26.16
N GLY A 431 -13.14 27.58 -26.82
CA GLY A 431 -12.87 26.76 -28.01
C GLY A 431 -12.27 25.40 -27.73
N PHE A 432 -12.37 24.89 -26.51
CA PHE A 432 -11.84 23.59 -26.09
C PHE A 432 -12.86 22.45 -26.18
N MET A 433 -14.15 22.77 -26.25
CA MET A 433 -15.26 21.82 -26.33
C MET A 433 -16.24 22.24 -27.44
N ASP A 434 -16.93 21.26 -28.00
CA ASP A 434 -18.03 21.52 -28.96
C ASP A 434 -19.27 22.04 -28.23
N ALA A 435 -19.98 22.99 -28.84
CA ALA A 435 -21.20 23.59 -28.27
C ALA A 435 -22.37 22.59 -28.15
N SER A 436 -22.34 21.52 -28.92
CA SER A 436 -23.34 20.43 -28.89
C SER A 436 -23.04 19.35 -27.86
N PHE A 437 -21.89 19.42 -27.15
CA PHE A 437 -21.53 18.42 -26.15
C PHE A 437 -22.46 18.49 -24.95
N GLU A 438 -23.07 17.36 -24.62
CA GLU A 438 -23.88 17.17 -23.42
C GLU A 438 -23.35 15.98 -22.63
N ILE A 439 -23.26 16.14 -21.30
CA ILE A 439 -22.94 15.05 -20.40
C ILE A 439 -24.20 14.54 -19.73
N ASN A 440 -24.55 13.27 -20.00
CA ASN A 440 -25.71 12.59 -19.45
C ASN A 440 -25.32 11.43 -18.52
N ASP A 441 -24.09 10.96 -18.60
CA ASP A 441 -23.54 9.88 -17.78
C ASP A 441 -22.19 10.32 -17.22
N MET A 442 -22.03 10.24 -15.90
CA MET A 442 -20.82 10.64 -15.20
C MET A 442 -19.73 9.57 -15.18
N HIS A 443 -20.00 8.37 -15.69
CA HIS A 443 -19.01 7.29 -15.76
C HIS A 443 -17.98 7.48 -16.86
N ARG A 444 -16.90 6.74 -16.77
CA ARG A 444 -15.99 6.51 -17.89
C ARG A 444 -16.69 5.65 -18.97
N PRO A 445 -16.47 5.91 -20.25
CA PRO A 445 -15.54 6.91 -20.82
C PRO A 445 -16.11 8.33 -20.94
N TYR A 446 -17.39 8.54 -20.74
CA TYR A 446 -18.11 9.79 -21.08
C TYR A 446 -17.53 11.03 -20.39
N VAL A 447 -17.24 10.92 -19.10
CA VAL A 447 -16.66 12.02 -18.32
C VAL A 447 -15.20 12.31 -18.69
N ASP A 448 -14.49 11.36 -19.29
CA ASP A 448 -13.10 11.53 -19.73
C ASP A 448 -12.97 12.47 -20.94
N ASP A 449 -14.05 12.61 -21.74
CA ASP A 449 -14.11 13.51 -22.89
C ASP A 449 -14.29 14.97 -22.47
N VAL A 450 -14.63 15.24 -21.21
CA VAL A 450 -14.84 16.59 -20.70
C VAL A 450 -13.51 17.31 -20.50
N ILE A 451 -13.35 18.42 -21.22
CA ILE A 451 -12.23 19.33 -21.10
C ILE A 451 -12.71 20.61 -20.42
N LEU A 452 -11.95 21.09 -19.45
CA LEU A 452 -12.23 22.36 -18.78
C LEU A 452 -11.18 23.42 -19.13
N VAL A 453 -11.43 24.65 -18.71
CA VAL A 453 -10.51 25.78 -18.87
C VAL A 453 -10.04 26.25 -17.49
N SER A 454 -8.73 26.44 -17.33
CA SER A 454 -8.13 26.94 -16.10
C SER A 454 -8.32 28.45 -15.95
N LYS A 455 -7.97 28.98 -14.77
CA LYS A 455 -7.98 30.44 -14.54
C LYS A 455 -7.03 31.18 -15.48
N SER A 456 -5.90 30.56 -15.84
CA SER A 456 -4.92 31.10 -16.79
C SER A 456 -5.28 30.89 -18.26
N GLY A 457 -6.45 30.29 -18.56
CA GLY A 457 -6.91 30.00 -19.93
C GLY A 457 -6.31 28.75 -20.55
N LYS A 458 -5.63 27.89 -19.78
CA LYS A 458 -5.07 26.62 -20.26
C LYS A 458 -6.12 25.52 -20.27
N LYS A 459 -5.93 24.54 -21.16
CA LYS A 459 -6.72 23.31 -21.20
C LYS A 459 -6.48 22.47 -19.94
N MET A 460 -7.57 21.96 -19.34
CA MET A 460 -7.54 21.03 -18.22
C MET A 460 -8.16 19.70 -18.61
N ILE A 461 -7.49 18.61 -18.24
CA ILE A 461 -7.90 17.22 -18.52
C ILE A 461 -8.21 16.56 -17.19
N ARG A 462 -9.21 15.68 -17.15
CA ARG A 462 -9.58 14.91 -15.96
C ARG A 462 -8.46 13.93 -15.56
N GLU A 463 -8.22 13.79 -14.28
CA GLU A 463 -7.44 12.67 -13.72
C GLU A 463 -8.21 11.37 -14.00
N THR A 464 -7.57 10.41 -14.69
CA THR A 464 -8.25 9.23 -15.24
C THR A 464 -8.64 8.18 -14.21
N ASP A 465 -8.15 8.29 -12.97
CA ASP A 465 -8.49 7.35 -11.92
C ASP A 465 -9.96 7.42 -11.51
N LEU A 466 -10.42 6.31 -10.93
CA LEU A 466 -11.66 6.20 -10.19
C LEU A 466 -11.36 6.32 -8.69
N ILE A 467 -12.38 6.41 -7.87
CA ILE A 467 -12.24 6.39 -6.41
C ILE A 467 -12.34 4.97 -5.85
N ASP A 468 -11.85 4.81 -4.64
CA ASP A 468 -11.98 3.58 -3.86
C ASP A 468 -13.46 3.31 -3.53
N VAL A 469 -13.96 2.14 -3.85
CA VAL A 469 -15.35 1.72 -3.58
C VAL A 469 -15.72 1.78 -2.09
N TRP A 470 -14.73 1.75 -1.20
CA TRP A 470 -14.94 1.99 0.23
C TRP A 470 -15.37 3.43 0.54
N PHE A 471 -15.03 4.38 -0.31
CA PHE A 471 -15.55 5.74 -0.23
C PHE A 471 -17.02 5.79 -0.63
N ASP A 472 -17.41 5.05 -1.69
CA ASP A 472 -18.81 4.93 -2.10
C ASP A 472 -19.68 4.44 -0.91
N SER A 473 -19.27 3.34 -0.28
CA SER A 473 -20.00 2.77 0.87
C SER A 473 -20.00 3.67 2.11
N GLY A 474 -18.89 4.37 2.38
CA GLY A 474 -18.75 5.30 3.50
C GLY A 474 -19.55 6.60 3.32
N ALA A 475 -19.86 6.97 2.08
CA ALA A 475 -20.67 8.12 1.73
C ALA A 475 -22.20 7.85 1.79
N MET A 476 -22.62 6.59 1.97
CA MET A 476 -24.02 6.17 1.91
C MET A 476 -24.98 7.01 2.79
N PRO A 477 -24.63 7.40 4.03
CA PRO A 477 -25.54 8.20 4.84
C PRO A 477 -26.00 9.51 4.19
N TYR A 478 -25.23 10.01 3.25
CA TYR A 478 -25.49 11.23 2.49
C TYR A 478 -26.03 10.93 1.09
N ALA A 479 -25.35 10.03 0.39
CA ALA A 479 -25.56 9.77 -1.03
C ALA A 479 -26.86 9.00 -1.32
N GLN A 480 -27.40 8.26 -0.37
CA GLN A 480 -28.70 7.59 -0.53
C GLN A 480 -29.87 8.55 -0.78
N TRP A 481 -29.72 9.81 -0.41
CA TRP A 481 -30.75 10.84 -0.57
C TRP A 481 -30.54 11.74 -1.80
N GLY A 482 -29.36 11.66 -2.41
CA GLY A 482 -28.93 12.60 -3.45
C GLY A 482 -28.59 13.99 -2.90
N LEU A 483 -28.05 14.84 -3.74
CA LEU A 483 -27.69 16.21 -3.39
C LEU A 483 -28.96 17.10 -3.36
N PRO A 484 -29.27 17.81 -2.25
CA PRO A 484 -30.46 18.65 -2.20
C PRO A 484 -30.32 19.84 -3.17
N PRO A 485 -31.42 20.25 -3.84
CA PRO A 485 -31.43 21.48 -4.61
C PRO A 485 -31.33 22.69 -3.66
N THR A 486 -30.53 23.69 -4.02
CA THR A 486 -30.50 24.96 -3.30
C THR A 486 -31.70 25.83 -3.75
N ALA A 487 -32.12 26.79 -2.91
CA ALA A 487 -33.16 27.76 -3.26
C ALA A 487 -32.85 28.59 -4.53
N GLU A 488 -31.58 28.64 -4.93
CA GLU A 488 -31.08 29.34 -6.12
C GLU A 488 -30.80 28.41 -7.31
N GLY A 489 -31.12 27.11 -7.22
CA GLY A 489 -30.80 26.11 -8.25
C GLY A 489 -29.29 25.82 -8.39
N LYS A 490 -28.49 26.16 -7.39
CA LYS A 490 -27.03 25.95 -7.40
C LYS A 490 -26.66 24.74 -6.55
N SER A 491 -27.04 23.55 -7.00
CA SER A 491 -26.59 22.33 -6.34
C SER A 491 -25.05 22.27 -6.30
N GLY A 492 -24.50 21.73 -5.23
CA GLY A 492 -23.05 21.66 -5.01
C GLY A 492 -22.39 22.86 -4.31
N ASN A 493 -23.13 23.96 -4.08
CA ASN A 493 -22.66 25.11 -3.28
C ASN A 493 -23.28 25.17 -1.88
N ILE A 494 -23.85 24.06 -1.41
CA ILE A 494 -24.41 23.93 -0.06
C ILE A 494 -23.30 23.60 0.94
N SER A 495 -23.35 24.21 2.13
CA SER A 495 -22.41 23.86 3.18
C SER A 495 -22.74 22.49 3.79
N PRO A 496 -21.77 21.80 4.42
CA PRO A 496 -22.04 20.53 5.11
C PRO A 496 -23.15 20.63 6.17
N GLU A 497 -23.19 21.75 6.91
CA GLU A 497 -24.19 22.00 7.94
C GLU A 497 -25.58 22.20 7.31
N ALA A 498 -25.68 23.00 6.25
CA ALA A 498 -26.94 23.23 5.53
C ALA A 498 -27.43 21.95 4.83
N PHE A 499 -26.51 21.09 4.36
CA PHE A 499 -26.85 19.78 3.82
C PHE A 499 -27.51 18.88 4.87
N LEU A 500 -26.91 18.76 6.06
CA LEU A 500 -27.48 17.99 7.16
C LEU A 500 -28.79 18.59 7.68
N GLU A 501 -28.87 19.91 7.82
CA GLU A 501 -30.11 20.58 8.25
C GLU A 501 -31.25 20.29 7.26
N TYR A 502 -30.97 20.38 5.96
CA TYR A 502 -31.95 20.03 4.92
C TYR A 502 -32.46 18.60 5.09
N TRP A 503 -31.54 17.62 5.19
CA TRP A 503 -31.92 16.21 5.29
C TRP A 503 -32.63 15.88 6.60
N ASN A 504 -32.16 16.37 7.71
CA ASN A 504 -32.79 16.16 9.01
C ASN A 504 -34.21 16.74 9.05
N LYS A 505 -34.47 17.81 8.31
CA LYS A 505 -35.78 18.44 8.22
C LYS A 505 -36.75 17.71 7.28
N HIS A 506 -36.27 17.11 6.19
CA HIS A 506 -37.13 16.61 5.12
C HIS A 506 -37.26 15.09 5.08
N THR A 507 -36.40 14.37 5.78
CA THR A 507 -36.34 12.89 5.74
C THR A 507 -36.61 12.25 7.09
N GLY A 508 -36.80 13.02 8.16
CA GLY A 508 -37.27 12.52 9.46
C GLY A 508 -38.71 12.05 9.40
N SER A 509 -39.09 11.11 10.28
CA SER A 509 -40.52 10.74 10.43
C SER A 509 -41.33 11.92 10.96
N ASP A 510 -42.53 12.14 10.45
CA ASP A 510 -43.46 13.20 10.90
C ASP A 510 -43.85 13.09 12.39
N SER A 511 -43.55 11.97 13.04
CA SER A 511 -43.89 11.68 14.41
C SER A 511 -42.89 12.17 15.45
N GLU A 512 -41.65 12.39 15.07
CA GLU A 512 -40.62 13.05 15.89
C GLU A 512 -39.64 13.81 15.00
N PRO A 513 -39.19 15.00 15.40
CA PRO A 513 -38.10 15.68 14.69
C PRO A 513 -36.80 14.95 14.96
N GLY A 514 -36.70 13.70 14.46
CA GLY A 514 -35.52 12.87 14.59
C GLY A 514 -34.49 13.23 13.51
N SER A 515 -33.28 13.53 13.94
CA SER A 515 -32.13 13.62 13.04
C SER A 515 -31.89 12.24 12.43
N ILE A 516 -31.85 12.14 11.09
CA ILE A 516 -31.46 10.91 10.40
C ILE A 516 -29.94 10.64 10.50
N TYR A 517 -29.21 11.60 11.02
CA TYR A 517 -27.76 11.53 11.18
C TYR A 517 -27.33 12.15 12.53
N PRO A 518 -26.45 11.48 13.29
CA PRO A 518 -25.88 10.15 13.07
C PRO A 518 -26.92 9.02 13.26
N ALA A 519 -26.70 7.86 12.61
CA ALA A 519 -27.55 6.69 12.78
C ALA A 519 -27.61 6.23 14.26
N ASP A 520 -28.78 5.79 14.71
CA ASP A 520 -28.92 5.30 16.10
C ASP A 520 -28.20 3.95 16.29
N PHE A 521 -28.14 3.12 15.25
CA PHE A 521 -27.63 1.75 15.35
C PHE A 521 -26.99 1.26 14.04
N ILE A 522 -25.91 0.47 14.15
CA ILE A 522 -25.30 -0.29 13.06
C ILE A 522 -24.85 -1.67 13.56
N ALA A 523 -25.00 -2.71 12.73
CA ALA A 523 -24.57 -4.06 13.06
C ALA A 523 -23.89 -4.72 11.85
N GLU A 524 -22.63 -5.11 12.01
CA GLU A 524 -21.83 -5.76 10.99
C GLU A 524 -20.77 -6.69 11.62
N GLY A 525 -20.09 -7.46 10.80
CA GLY A 525 -18.97 -8.29 11.22
C GLY A 525 -17.79 -7.49 11.76
N VAL A 526 -16.99 -8.09 12.64
CA VAL A 526 -15.82 -7.45 13.26
C VAL A 526 -14.73 -7.03 12.25
N ASP A 527 -14.72 -7.61 11.06
CA ASP A 527 -13.83 -7.22 9.97
C ASP A 527 -14.11 -5.81 9.44
N GLN A 528 -15.35 -5.30 9.63
CA GLN A 528 -15.75 -3.94 9.23
C GLN A 528 -15.11 -2.83 10.08
N THR A 529 -14.43 -3.15 11.15
CA THR A 529 -13.52 -2.20 11.84
C THR A 529 -12.41 -1.65 10.92
N ARG A 530 -12.06 -2.38 9.87
CA ARG A 530 -11.12 -1.97 8.81
C ARG A 530 -11.80 -1.86 7.45
N GLY A 531 -13.09 -1.60 7.43
CA GLY A 531 -13.93 -1.43 6.27
C GLY A 531 -14.98 -0.37 6.55
N TRP A 532 -16.24 -0.75 6.52
CA TRP A 532 -17.38 0.19 6.56
C TRP A 532 -17.43 1.04 7.82
N PHE A 533 -17.18 0.49 9.02
CA PHE A 533 -17.15 1.29 10.25
C PHE A 533 -16.12 2.42 10.17
N PHE A 534 -14.94 2.13 9.62
CA PHE A 534 -13.90 3.14 9.47
C PHE A 534 -14.28 4.21 8.44
N THR A 535 -14.75 3.83 7.27
CA THR A 535 -15.05 4.79 6.19
C THR A 535 -16.20 5.71 6.53
N LEU A 536 -17.25 5.18 7.18
CA LEU A 536 -18.34 5.97 7.74
C LEU A 536 -17.83 6.99 8.77
N HIS A 537 -17.05 6.52 9.75
CA HIS A 537 -16.53 7.37 10.82
C HIS A 537 -15.57 8.45 10.26
N ALA A 538 -14.67 8.08 9.35
CA ALA A 538 -13.73 9.01 8.75
C ALA A 538 -14.42 10.11 7.94
N ILE A 539 -15.39 9.77 7.10
CA ILE A 539 -16.16 10.75 6.31
C ILE A 539 -16.96 11.66 7.23
N GLY A 540 -17.66 11.11 8.24
CA GLY A 540 -18.44 11.89 9.18
C GLY A 540 -17.61 12.92 9.96
N VAL A 541 -16.46 12.50 10.47
CA VAL A 541 -15.56 13.39 11.22
C VAL A 541 -14.98 14.48 10.30
N MET A 542 -14.51 14.12 9.11
CA MET A 542 -13.94 15.10 8.19
C MET A 542 -14.97 16.09 7.63
N LEU A 543 -16.20 15.67 7.46
CA LEU A 543 -17.26 16.49 6.87
C LEU A 543 -17.94 17.37 7.91
N HIS A 544 -18.33 16.81 9.06
CA HIS A 544 -19.19 17.42 10.08
C HIS A 544 -18.64 17.46 11.50
N ASP A 545 -17.42 16.97 11.73
CA ASP A 545 -16.84 16.80 13.08
C ASP A 545 -17.74 15.94 14.00
N SER A 546 -18.38 14.90 13.47
CA SER A 546 -19.36 14.05 14.16
C SER A 546 -19.14 12.57 13.91
N ILE A 547 -19.63 11.75 14.85
CA ILE A 547 -19.79 10.29 14.63
C ILE A 547 -20.87 10.04 13.57
N SER A 548 -20.78 8.94 12.85
CA SER A 548 -21.80 8.53 11.86
C SER A 548 -22.85 7.59 12.45
N PHE A 549 -22.57 6.99 13.61
CA PHE A 549 -23.45 6.05 14.31
C PHE A 549 -23.20 6.11 15.82
N LYS A 550 -24.26 5.93 16.61
CA LYS A 550 -24.23 6.03 18.09
C LYS A 550 -23.93 4.68 18.74
N ASN A 551 -24.51 3.61 18.21
CA ASN A 551 -24.42 2.26 18.77
C ASN A 551 -23.97 1.27 17.71
N VAL A 552 -23.04 0.38 18.07
CA VAL A 552 -22.50 -0.66 17.19
C VAL A 552 -22.63 -2.03 17.83
N VAL A 553 -23.19 -2.98 17.10
CA VAL A 553 -23.05 -4.40 17.39
C VAL A 553 -22.07 -5.00 16.40
N SER A 554 -20.92 -5.42 16.91
CA SER A 554 -19.86 -6.03 16.09
C SER A 554 -19.92 -7.55 16.23
N ASN A 555 -20.44 -8.21 15.21
CA ASN A 555 -20.62 -9.66 15.20
C ASN A 555 -19.30 -10.40 14.93
N GLY A 556 -19.19 -11.63 15.45
CA GLY A 556 -18.13 -12.56 15.08
C GLY A 556 -18.26 -13.00 13.61
N LEU A 557 -17.17 -13.50 13.04
CA LEU A 557 -17.20 -14.07 11.70
C LEU A 557 -17.87 -15.45 11.73
N VAL A 558 -18.71 -15.73 10.74
CA VAL A 558 -19.23 -17.08 10.50
C VAL A 558 -18.12 -17.93 9.85
N LEU A 559 -17.81 -19.06 10.47
CA LEU A 559 -16.73 -19.94 10.08
C LEU A 559 -17.28 -21.28 9.57
N ASP A 560 -16.47 -21.99 8.77
CA ASP A 560 -16.79 -23.36 8.40
C ASP A 560 -16.56 -24.33 9.59
N LYS A 561 -16.92 -25.61 9.42
CA LYS A 561 -16.77 -26.65 10.43
C LYS A 561 -15.34 -26.86 10.96
N ASN A 562 -14.33 -26.36 10.26
CA ASN A 562 -12.92 -26.46 10.61
C ASN A 562 -12.40 -25.15 11.26
N GLY A 563 -13.27 -24.15 11.45
CA GLY A 563 -12.90 -22.83 11.97
C GLY A 563 -12.28 -21.88 10.93
N ASN A 564 -12.37 -22.20 9.63
CA ASN A 564 -11.87 -21.34 8.57
C ASN A 564 -12.95 -20.37 8.10
N LYS A 565 -12.55 -19.16 7.69
CA LYS A 565 -13.46 -18.20 7.06
C LYS A 565 -14.09 -18.80 5.81
N MET A 566 -15.40 -18.65 5.67
CA MET A 566 -16.12 -19.09 4.47
C MET A 566 -15.74 -18.24 3.26
N SER A 567 -15.53 -18.89 2.12
CA SER A 567 -15.18 -18.26 0.85
C SER A 567 -15.75 -19.07 -0.32
N LYS A 568 -16.41 -18.39 -1.26
CA LYS A 568 -16.88 -19.03 -2.51
C LYS A 568 -15.75 -19.72 -3.27
N ARG A 569 -14.54 -19.15 -3.23
CA ARG A 569 -13.35 -19.72 -3.87
C ARG A 569 -12.92 -21.06 -3.27
N LEU A 570 -13.05 -21.20 -1.95
CA LEU A 570 -12.71 -22.45 -1.25
C LEU A 570 -13.84 -23.48 -1.31
N GLY A 571 -15.03 -23.10 -1.83
CA GLY A 571 -16.19 -23.99 -1.89
C GLY A 571 -16.77 -24.36 -0.52
N ASN A 572 -16.40 -23.61 0.53
CA ASN A 572 -16.84 -23.84 1.90
C ASN A 572 -17.91 -22.85 2.36
N ALA A 573 -18.47 -22.02 1.45
CA ALA A 573 -19.56 -21.12 1.75
C ALA A 573 -20.89 -21.90 1.78
N ALA A 574 -21.68 -21.71 2.87
CA ALA A 574 -23.03 -22.24 2.95
C ALA A 574 -23.95 -21.47 2.00
N ASP A 575 -24.89 -22.17 1.34
CA ASP A 575 -25.95 -21.53 0.59
C ASP A 575 -27.02 -21.03 1.58
N PRO A 576 -27.34 -19.72 1.57
CA PRO A 576 -28.29 -19.15 2.52
C PRO A 576 -29.72 -19.66 2.30
N PHE A 577 -30.14 -19.91 1.05
CA PHE A 577 -31.49 -20.41 0.77
C PHE A 577 -31.68 -21.86 1.27
N GLU A 578 -30.72 -22.74 0.99
CA GLU A 578 -30.75 -24.12 1.52
C GLU A 578 -30.72 -24.13 3.06
N THR A 579 -29.96 -23.21 3.65
CA THR A 579 -29.85 -23.10 5.11
C THR A 579 -31.16 -22.61 5.73
N ILE A 580 -31.77 -21.58 5.16
CA ILE A 580 -33.07 -21.04 5.59
C ILE A 580 -34.19 -22.08 5.41
N GLU A 581 -34.20 -22.80 4.29
CA GLU A 581 -35.19 -23.86 4.06
C GLU A 581 -35.10 -24.99 5.10
N LYS A 582 -33.87 -25.35 5.49
CA LYS A 582 -33.62 -26.43 6.44
C LYS A 582 -33.86 -26.05 7.89
N TYR A 583 -33.50 -24.83 8.31
CA TYR A 583 -33.45 -24.42 9.71
C TYR A 583 -34.41 -23.28 10.04
N GLY A 584 -34.95 -22.58 9.05
CA GLY A 584 -35.69 -21.35 9.19
C GLY A 584 -34.79 -20.10 9.15
N ALA A 585 -35.40 -18.93 8.91
CA ALA A 585 -34.66 -17.68 8.84
C ALA A 585 -34.12 -17.23 10.21
N ASP A 586 -34.93 -17.34 11.26
CA ASP A 586 -34.54 -16.91 12.62
C ASP A 586 -33.33 -17.66 13.18
N PRO A 587 -33.19 -19.01 13.00
CA PRO A 587 -32.00 -19.72 13.44
C PRO A 587 -30.76 -19.47 12.56
N THR A 588 -30.97 -19.09 11.28
CA THR A 588 -29.90 -18.84 10.32
C THR A 588 -29.28 -17.48 10.52
#